data_52e832c588923a0c6cdd937dce060c9f
#
_entry.id   52e832c588923a0c6cdd937dce060c9f
#
_cell.length_a   1.000
_cell.length_b   1.000
_cell.length_c   1.000
_cell.angle_alpha   90.00
_cell.angle_beta   90.00
_cell.angle_gamma   90.00
#
_symmetry.space_group_name_H-M   'P 1'
#
loop_
_entity.id
_entity.type
_entity.pdbx_description
1 polymer ?
#
loop_
_entity_poly.entity_id
_entity_poly.type
_entity_poly.pdbx_seq_one_letter_code
_entity_poly.pdbx_strand_id
1 'polypeptide(L)'
;MNKICVRKPGIIPVFLLLKIYSQFKKCHKNSIFDYIFPFMIAIVWKKFVFLWQFENLQKQQYMKATEVIDDLRRRFPNEPEYLQAVEEVVTSIEDVYNEHPEFERYNLIERLCLPDRIISFRVSWVDDKGQVHNNMGYRIQHNNAIGPYKGGIRFHASVNQSILKFLAFEQTFKNSLTTLPMGGGKGGSDFSPKGKSDMEVMRFCQAFVAELWRNLGPDRDVPAGDIGVGGREVGYMYGMYKKMARENTGTFTGKGLEFGGSLIRPEATGYGNVYFLLNMLATRGIDIKGKKVAISGSGNVATYTAKKLLELGAKVVTMSDSDGTIYVPEGLSQEQLDFIFELKNIYRGRIREFAEKYGCEYFEGGRPWGVECDIAMPSATQNELDGDDARTLLANGCFAVSEGANMPSTPEAVHEFVNAKILYAPGKAANAGGVSVSGLEMAQNSQKLTWTAEEVDAKLRGIMADIHTQCQKYGKEADGYTNYVKGANVAGFMKVARAMMAQGIL
;
A
#
# COMPACT_ATOMS: atom_id res chain seq x y z
N MET A 1 -41.67 23.73 -30.82
CA MET A 1 -42.17 23.16 -29.59
C MET A 1 -42.43 21.64 -29.69
N ASN A 2 -41.58 20.86 -30.30
CA ASN A 2 -41.80 19.42 -30.52
C ASN A 2 -40.47 18.65 -30.47
N LYS A 3 -39.81 18.58 -29.30
CA LYS A 3 -38.68 17.63 -29.14
C LYS A 3 -38.20 17.36 -27.68
N ILE A 4 -38.97 17.73 -26.63
CA ILE A 4 -38.48 17.60 -25.24
C ILE A 4 -39.28 16.61 -24.36
N CYS A 5 -40.25 15.88 -24.86
CA CYS A 5 -41.17 15.12 -24.01
C CYS A 5 -41.19 13.60 -24.19
N VAL A 6 -40.13 12.92 -24.64
CA VAL A 6 -40.25 11.47 -24.98
C VAL A 6 -39.36 10.53 -24.15
N ARG A 7 -38.68 10.96 -23.06
CA ARG A 7 -37.85 10.02 -22.30
C ARG A 7 -38.04 10.03 -20.75
N LYS A 8 -39.27 10.23 -20.26
CA LYS A 8 -39.55 9.91 -18.85
C LYS A 8 -40.81 9.03 -18.79
N PRO A 9 -40.65 7.73 -18.46
CA PRO A 9 -41.76 6.75 -18.48
C PRO A 9 -42.94 7.06 -17.58
N GLY A 10 -42.82 7.99 -16.65
CA GLY A 10 -43.84 8.27 -15.66
C GLY A 10 -44.76 9.45 -15.92
N ILE A 11 -44.47 10.27 -16.91
CA ILE A 11 -45.32 11.45 -17.25
C ILE A 11 -46.48 11.05 -18.14
N ILE A 12 -46.32 9.98 -18.92
CA ILE A 12 -47.33 9.54 -19.91
C ILE A 12 -48.65 9.08 -19.25
N PRO A 13 -48.69 8.28 -18.14
CA PRO A 13 -49.93 7.86 -17.54
C PRO A 13 -50.76 9.01 -16.92
N VAL A 14 -50.09 10.01 -16.33
CA VAL A 14 -50.73 11.16 -15.70
C VAL A 14 -51.28 12.10 -16.74
N PHE A 15 -50.57 12.34 -17.83
CA PHE A 15 -51.04 13.13 -18.98
C PHE A 15 -52.26 12.46 -19.67
N LEU A 16 -52.24 11.14 -19.76
CA LEU A 16 -53.32 10.38 -20.37
C LEU A 16 -54.59 10.47 -19.48
N LEU A 17 -54.45 10.32 -18.15
CA LEU A 17 -55.54 10.48 -17.21
C LEU A 17 -56.10 11.88 -17.18
N LEU A 18 -55.27 12.90 -17.20
CA LEU A 18 -55.71 14.31 -17.34
C LEU A 18 -56.43 14.61 -18.68
N LYS A 19 -56.03 13.96 -19.75
CA LYS A 19 -56.66 14.08 -21.07
C LYS A 19 -58.04 13.41 -21.08
N ILE A 20 -58.14 12.23 -20.49
CA ILE A 20 -59.41 11.51 -20.32
C ILE A 20 -60.38 12.33 -19.42
N TYR A 21 -59.91 12.91 -18.32
CA TYR A 21 -60.69 13.80 -17.46
C TYR A 21 -61.20 15.03 -18.20
N SER A 22 -60.33 15.68 -18.96
CA SER A 22 -60.69 16.86 -19.76
C SER A 22 -61.78 16.56 -20.83
N GLN A 23 -61.76 15.37 -21.41
CA GLN A 23 -62.79 14.91 -22.33
C GLN A 23 -64.11 14.57 -21.65
N PHE A 24 -64.07 13.90 -20.49
CA PHE A 24 -65.26 13.55 -19.69
C PHE A 24 -65.96 14.79 -19.11
N LYS A 25 -65.18 15.78 -18.66
CA LYS A 25 -65.72 17.04 -18.09
C LYS A 25 -66.45 17.90 -19.14
N LYS A 26 -66.12 17.70 -20.42
CA LYS A 26 -66.87 18.36 -21.51
C LYS A 26 -68.23 17.76 -21.77
N CYS A 27 -68.49 16.51 -21.37
CA CYS A 27 -69.71 15.79 -21.64
C CYS A 27 -70.69 15.72 -20.45
N HIS A 28 -70.23 15.92 -19.23
CA HIS A 28 -71.10 15.76 -18.02
C HIS A 28 -70.79 16.88 -16.99
N LYS A 29 -71.71 17.83 -16.88
CA LYS A 29 -71.69 18.87 -15.85
C LYS A 29 -72.33 18.32 -14.57
N ASN A 30 -71.60 18.41 -13.43
CA ASN A 30 -72.04 18.04 -12.07
C ASN A 30 -72.18 16.53 -11.81
N SER A 31 -71.17 15.73 -11.94
CA SER A 31 -71.18 14.33 -11.56
C SER A 31 -70.29 14.07 -10.33
N ILE A 32 -70.64 13.03 -9.55
CA ILE A 32 -69.85 12.46 -8.44
C ILE A 32 -68.35 12.25 -8.86
N PHE A 33 -68.08 12.20 -10.12
CA PHE A 33 -66.75 12.10 -10.75
C PHE A 33 -65.83 13.28 -10.41
N ASP A 34 -66.34 14.50 -10.26
CA ASP A 34 -65.50 15.68 -9.94
C ASP A 34 -64.91 15.59 -8.50
N TYR A 35 -65.52 14.79 -7.61
CA TYR A 35 -65.05 14.53 -6.27
C TYR A 35 -64.12 13.30 -6.19
N ILE A 36 -64.36 12.28 -6.98
CA ILE A 36 -63.61 11.00 -6.90
C ILE A 36 -62.32 11.06 -7.74
N PHE A 37 -62.33 11.80 -8.84
CA PHE A 37 -61.20 11.84 -9.75
C PHE A 37 -59.91 12.44 -9.18
N PRO A 38 -59.92 13.54 -8.41
CA PRO A 38 -58.71 14.03 -7.73
C PRO A 38 -58.14 13.01 -6.73
N PHE A 39 -59.04 12.23 -6.05
CA PHE A 39 -58.63 11.15 -5.15
C PHE A 39 -57.97 9.98 -5.87
N MET A 40 -58.52 9.60 -7.04
CA MET A 40 -57.92 8.56 -7.89
C MET A 40 -56.56 9.00 -8.45
N ILE A 41 -56.43 10.24 -8.86
CA ILE A 41 -55.12 10.78 -9.30
C ILE A 41 -54.12 10.75 -8.15
N ALA A 42 -54.51 11.15 -6.96
CA ALA A 42 -53.64 11.14 -5.77
C ALA A 42 -53.18 9.71 -5.40
N ILE A 43 -54.06 8.72 -5.52
CA ILE A 43 -53.74 7.30 -5.27
C ILE A 43 -52.81 6.78 -6.35
N VAL A 44 -53.07 7.05 -7.63
CA VAL A 44 -52.21 6.65 -8.74
C VAL A 44 -50.85 7.33 -8.63
N TRP A 45 -50.79 8.61 -8.29
CA TRP A 45 -49.58 9.35 -8.04
C TRP A 45 -48.76 8.80 -6.87
N LYS A 46 -49.39 8.52 -5.73
CA LYS A 46 -48.76 7.87 -4.57
C LYS A 46 -48.18 6.50 -4.94
N LYS A 47 -48.96 5.69 -5.66
CA LYS A 47 -48.54 4.37 -6.12
C LYS A 47 -47.39 4.46 -7.13
N PHE A 48 -47.43 5.47 -7.99
CA PHE A 48 -46.37 5.75 -8.97
C PHE A 48 -45.09 6.26 -8.29
N VAL A 49 -45.20 7.21 -7.36
CA VAL A 49 -44.05 7.71 -6.56
C VAL A 49 -43.44 6.56 -5.75
N PHE A 50 -44.29 5.70 -5.17
CA PHE A 50 -43.80 4.50 -4.47
C PHE A 50 -43.12 3.52 -5.38
N LEU A 51 -43.65 3.22 -6.56
CA LEU A 51 -43.03 2.35 -7.57
C LEU A 51 -41.75 2.96 -8.13
N TRP A 52 -41.74 4.27 -8.39
CA TRP A 52 -40.54 4.98 -8.85
C TRP A 52 -39.45 5.02 -7.76
N GLN A 53 -39.84 5.23 -6.49
CA GLN A 53 -38.93 5.10 -5.35
C GLN A 53 -38.46 3.66 -5.19
N PHE A 54 -39.33 2.68 -5.40
CA PHE A 54 -39.00 1.26 -5.34
C PHE A 54 -38.12 0.81 -6.50
N GLU A 55 -38.37 1.27 -7.74
CA GLU A 55 -37.47 1.04 -8.88
C GLU A 55 -36.12 1.75 -8.75
N ASN A 56 -36.07 2.95 -8.16
CA ASN A 56 -34.82 3.63 -7.84
C ASN A 56 -34.11 3.03 -6.63
N LEU A 57 -34.83 2.44 -5.68
CA LEU A 57 -34.26 1.62 -4.62
C LEU A 57 -33.80 0.25 -5.14
N GLN A 58 -34.43 -0.29 -6.19
CA GLN A 58 -34.00 -1.53 -6.86
C GLN A 58 -32.91 -1.31 -7.91
N LYS A 59 -32.73 -0.09 -8.40
CA LYS A 59 -31.47 0.33 -9.04
C LYS A 59 -30.46 0.66 -7.95
N GLN A 60 -30.22 -0.31 -7.08
CA GLN A 60 -29.02 -0.34 -6.27
C GLN A 60 -27.87 -0.30 -7.28
N GLN A 61 -27.26 0.87 -7.40
CA GLN A 61 -26.16 1.09 -8.35
C GLN A 61 -24.97 0.36 -7.74
N TYR A 62 -24.79 -0.88 -8.15
CA TYR A 62 -23.62 -1.66 -7.78
C TYR A 62 -22.39 -1.02 -8.40
N MET A 63 -21.36 -0.79 -7.61
CA MET A 63 -20.05 -0.43 -8.10
C MET A 63 -19.56 -1.56 -9.00
N LYS A 64 -19.09 -1.22 -10.18
CA LYS A 64 -18.38 -2.12 -11.08
C LYS A 64 -16.95 -1.62 -11.24
N ALA A 65 -16.01 -2.45 -10.84
CA ALA A 65 -14.58 -2.13 -10.92
C ALA A 65 -14.20 -1.65 -12.32
N THR A 66 -14.69 -2.31 -13.36
CA THR A 66 -14.44 -1.94 -14.75
C THR A 66 -14.89 -0.54 -15.09
N GLU A 67 -16.09 -0.10 -14.64
CA GLU A 67 -16.62 1.24 -14.91
C GLU A 67 -15.78 2.33 -14.21
N VAL A 68 -15.35 2.06 -12.97
CA VAL A 68 -14.47 2.96 -12.21
C VAL A 68 -13.11 3.10 -12.89
N ILE A 69 -12.53 1.97 -13.29
CA ILE A 69 -11.22 1.93 -13.96
C ILE A 69 -11.26 2.62 -15.30
N ASP A 70 -12.32 2.40 -16.11
CA ASP A 70 -12.48 3.04 -17.42
C ASP A 70 -12.67 4.56 -17.29
N ASP A 71 -13.35 5.03 -16.24
CA ASP A 71 -13.43 6.47 -15.95
C ASP A 71 -12.06 7.06 -15.59
N LEU A 72 -11.32 6.40 -14.72
CA LEU A 72 -9.98 6.84 -14.33
C LEU A 72 -8.99 6.79 -15.50
N ARG A 73 -9.07 5.79 -16.39
CA ARG A 73 -8.27 5.73 -17.62
C ARG A 73 -8.54 6.93 -18.55
N ARG A 74 -9.79 7.37 -18.66
CA ARG A 74 -10.13 8.57 -19.44
C ARG A 74 -9.57 9.85 -18.81
N ARG A 75 -9.57 9.93 -17.47
CA ARG A 75 -9.12 11.13 -16.74
C ARG A 75 -7.59 11.21 -16.62
N PHE A 76 -6.92 10.07 -16.53
CA PHE A 76 -5.47 9.97 -16.28
C PHE A 76 -4.76 9.05 -17.28
N PRO A 77 -4.87 9.31 -18.61
CA PRO A 77 -4.36 8.41 -19.65
C PRO A 77 -2.84 8.21 -19.62
N ASN A 78 -2.11 9.11 -18.98
CA ASN A 78 -0.65 9.10 -18.91
C ASN A 78 -0.11 8.61 -17.53
N GLU A 79 -0.92 7.92 -16.75
CA GLU A 79 -0.54 7.45 -15.41
C GLU A 79 -0.72 5.92 -15.28
N PRO A 80 0.01 5.10 -16.08
CA PRO A 80 -0.22 3.65 -16.17
C PRO A 80 0.05 2.92 -14.86
N GLU A 81 1.08 3.29 -14.10
CA GLU A 81 1.43 2.63 -12.82
C GLU A 81 0.34 2.90 -11.76
N TYR A 82 -0.20 4.11 -11.74
CA TYR A 82 -1.30 4.44 -10.84
C TYR A 82 -2.59 3.70 -11.20
N LEU A 83 -2.93 3.62 -12.49
CA LEU A 83 -4.11 2.91 -12.97
C LEU A 83 -4.06 1.42 -12.67
N GLN A 84 -2.90 0.79 -12.83
CA GLN A 84 -2.68 -0.63 -12.49
C GLN A 84 -2.92 -0.91 -11.00
N ALA A 85 -2.38 -0.07 -10.11
CA ALA A 85 -2.57 -0.24 -8.68
C ALA A 85 -4.03 -0.05 -8.24
N VAL A 86 -4.73 0.93 -8.84
CA VAL A 86 -6.16 1.13 -8.57
C VAL A 86 -6.97 -0.07 -9.05
N GLU A 87 -6.69 -0.60 -10.25
CA GLU A 87 -7.36 -1.77 -10.81
C GLU A 87 -7.25 -2.99 -9.88
N GLU A 88 -6.05 -3.27 -9.37
CA GLU A 88 -5.83 -4.37 -8.42
C GLU A 88 -6.70 -4.23 -7.18
N VAL A 89 -6.68 -3.06 -6.56
CA VAL A 89 -7.40 -2.84 -5.30
C VAL A 89 -8.91 -2.80 -5.53
N VAL A 90 -9.41 -2.02 -6.50
CA VAL A 90 -10.84 -1.85 -6.75
C VAL A 90 -11.48 -3.17 -7.14
N THR A 91 -10.82 -3.99 -7.96
CA THR A 91 -11.30 -5.33 -8.31
C THR A 91 -11.40 -6.25 -7.08
N SER A 92 -10.40 -6.19 -6.20
CA SER A 92 -10.36 -7.05 -5.01
C SER A 92 -11.39 -6.70 -3.92
N ILE A 93 -11.89 -5.47 -3.92
CA ILE A 93 -12.88 -4.98 -2.93
C ILE A 93 -14.31 -4.92 -3.47
N GLU A 94 -14.55 -5.16 -4.75
CA GLU A 94 -15.84 -4.97 -5.42
C GLU A 94 -17.00 -5.66 -4.70
N ASP A 95 -16.84 -6.95 -4.35
CA ASP A 95 -17.87 -7.71 -3.64
C ASP A 95 -18.23 -7.07 -2.30
N VAL A 96 -17.19 -6.79 -1.48
CA VAL A 96 -17.38 -6.22 -0.14
C VAL A 96 -17.91 -4.80 -0.20
N TYR A 97 -17.49 -4.01 -1.19
CA TYR A 97 -18.04 -2.68 -1.40
C TYR A 97 -19.55 -2.73 -1.67
N ASN A 98 -19.98 -3.68 -2.50
CA ASN A 98 -21.39 -3.85 -2.89
C ASN A 98 -22.27 -4.42 -1.78
N GLU A 99 -21.68 -5.02 -0.73
CA GLU A 99 -22.40 -5.37 0.51
C GLU A 99 -22.76 -4.13 1.37
N HIS A 100 -22.20 -2.96 1.04
CA HIS A 100 -22.32 -1.70 1.76
C HIS A 100 -22.91 -0.57 0.90
N PRO A 101 -24.24 -0.56 0.62
CA PRO A 101 -24.85 0.43 -0.28
C PRO A 101 -24.70 1.89 0.20
N GLU A 102 -24.38 2.09 1.48
CA GLU A 102 -24.08 3.40 2.02
C GLU A 102 -22.81 4.02 1.43
N PHE A 103 -21.85 3.22 0.92
CA PHE A 103 -20.62 3.70 0.31
C PHE A 103 -20.88 4.48 -0.99
N GLU A 104 -21.81 4.00 -1.82
CA GLU A 104 -22.22 4.70 -3.04
C GLU A 104 -22.83 6.07 -2.76
N ARG A 105 -23.62 6.18 -1.69
CA ARG A 105 -24.23 7.45 -1.30
C ARG A 105 -23.21 8.56 -1.00
N TYR A 106 -21.99 8.18 -0.59
CA TYR A 106 -20.90 9.09 -0.28
C TYR A 106 -19.88 9.19 -1.42
N ASN A 107 -20.15 8.55 -2.57
CA ASN A 107 -19.21 8.43 -3.69
C ASN A 107 -17.80 8.02 -3.20
N LEU A 108 -17.79 7.00 -2.32
CA LEU A 108 -16.61 6.66 -1.54
C LEU A 108 -15.46 6.18 -2.42
N ILE A 109 -15.77 5.36 -3.46
CA ILE A 109 -14.72 4.77 -4.31
C ILE A 109 -13.98 5.83 -5.12
N GLU A 110 -14.68 6.83 -5.69
CA GLU A 110 -14.02 7.91 -6.42
C GLU A 110 -13.12 8.74 -5.50
N ARG A 111 -13.63 9.11 -4.32
CA ARG A 111 -12.87 9.85 -3.30
C ARG A 111 -11.66 9.07 -2.80
N LEU A 112 -11.75 7.75 -2.73
CA LEU A 112 -10.64 6.89 -2.31
C LEU A 112 -9.56 6.77 -3.40
N CYS A 113 -9.97 6.74 -4.67
CA CYS A 113 -9.03 6.66 -5.79
C CYS A 113 -8.30 7.99 -6.05
N LEU A 114 -8.88 9.13 -5.68
CA LEU A 114 -8.27 10.44 -5.90
C LEU A 114 -7.43 10.87 -4.69
N PRO A 115 -6.20 11.39 -4.89
CA PRO A 115 -5.45 11.98 -3.79
C PRO A 115 -6.08 13.29 -3.32
N ASP A 116 -6.01 13.57 -2.02
CA ASP A 116 -6.47 14.83 -1.45
C ASP A 116 -5.70 16.02 -2.04
N ARG A 117 -4.37 15.86 -2.26
CA ARG A 117 -3.51 16.91 -2.83
C ARG A 117 -2.30 16.32 -3.56
N ILE A 118 -1.92 17.00 -4.64
CA ILE A 118 -0.65 16.80 -5.35
C ILE A 118 0.12 18.11 -5.28
N ILE A 119 1.31 18.06 -4.71
CA ILE A 119 2.23 19.18 -4.61
C ILE A 119 3.39 18.89 -5.55
N SER A 120 3.56 19.72 -6.58
CA SER A 120 4.64 19.62 -7.56
C SER A 120 5.43 20.92 -7.57
N PHE A 121 6.75 20.83 -7.54
CA PHE A 121 7.63 21.98 -7.42
C PHE A 121 8.98 21.72 -8.07
N ARG A 122 9.64 22.81 -8.47
CA ARG A 122 11.03 22.78 -8.97
C ARG A 122 12.01 22.83 -7.79
N VAL A 123 13.02 21.97 -7.84
CA VAL A 123 14.14 21.98 -6.90
C VAL A 123 15.39 22.44 -7.64
N SER A 124 15.85 23.64 -7.35
CA SER A 124 17.10 24.19 -7.91
C SER A 124 18.24 24.02 -6.91
N TRP A 125 19.36 23.48 -7.36
CA TRP A 125 20.53 23.23 -6.51
C TRP A 125 21.82 23.39 -7.29
N VAL A 126 22.96 23.46 -6.59
CA VAL A 126 24.28 23.70 -7.18
C VAL A 126 25.20 22.50 -6.89
N ASP A 127 25.88 21.96 -7.89
CA ASP A 127 26.86 20.89 -7.73
C ASP A 127 28.20 21.38 -7.17
N ASP A 128 29.16 20.47 -6.99
CA ASP A 128 30.49 20.80 -6.47
C ASP A 128 31.34 21.62 -7.44
N LYS A 129 30.94 21.70 -8.72
CA LYS A 129 31.58 22.51 -9.76
C LYS A 129 30.96 23.91 -9.90
N GLY A 130 29.96 24.23 -9.10
CA GLY A 130 29.25 25.51 -9.16
C GLY A 130 28.19 25.57 -10.27
N GLN A 131 27.83 24.43 -10.91
CA GLN A 131 26.78 24.38 -11.92
C GLN A 131 25.40 24.28 -11.29
N VAL A 132 24.43 25.02 -11.86
CA VAL A 132 23.04 25.00 -11.41
C VAL A 132 22.27 23.87 -12.08
N HIS A 133 21.60 23.06 -11.29
CA HIS A 133 20.73 21.97 -11.71
C HIS A 133 19.30 22.21 -11.27
N ASN A 134 18.34 21.64 -12.01
CA ASN A 134 16.93 21.70 -11.69
C ASN A 134 16.34 20.28 -11.78
N ASN A 135 15.61 19.90 -10.75
CA ASN A 135 14.86 18.66 -10.69
C ASN A 135 13.38 18.95 -10.36
N MET A 136 12.51 18.01 -10.65
CA MET A 136 11.13 18.07 -10.21
C MET A 136 10.96 17.37 -8.86
N GLY A 137 10.35 18.07 -7.92
CA GLY A 137 9.95 17.52 -6.64
C GLY A 137 8.44 17.33 -6.56
N TYR A 138 8.03 16.29 -5.84
CA TYR A 138 6.62 15.94 -5.67
C TYR A 138 6.32 15.50 -4.22
N ARG A 139 5.11 15.81 -3.76
CA ARG A 139 4.51 15.17 -2.59
C ARG A 139 3.04 14.91 -2.87
N ILE A 140 2.64 13.66 -2.81
CA ILE A 140 1.27 13.20 -2.92
C ILE A 140 0.74 12.98 -1.51
N GLN A 141 -0.23 13.78 -1.11
CA GLN A 141 -1.04 13.62 0.09
C GLN A 141 -2.31 12.91 -0.33
N HIS A 142 -2.35 11.57 -0.13
CA HIS A 142 -3.38 10.75 -0.75
C HIS A 142 -4.65 10.72 0.08
N ASN A 143 -4.57 10.30 1.33
CA ASN A 143 -5.72 10.18 2.22
C ASN A 143 -5.28 10.31 3.69
N ASN A 144 -5.96 11.15 4.46
CA ASN A 144 -5.67 11.39 5.88
C ASN A 144 -6.82 11.00 6.83
N ALA A 145 -7.79 10.23 6.36
CA ALA A 145 -8.95 9.87 7.18
C ALA A 145 -8.58 9.10 8.47
N ILE A 146 -7.44 8.39 8.51
CA ILE A 146 -6.98 7.66 9.69
C ILE A 146 -6.00 8.48 10.55
N GLY A 147 -5.27 9.40 9.95
CA GLY A 147 -4.25 10.19 10.63
C GLY A 147 -3.39 10.99 9.62
N PRO A 148 -2.29 11.62 10.06
CA PRO A 148 -1.47 12.42 9.17
C PRO A 148 -0.97 11.63 7.97
N TYR A 149 -0.82 12.30 6.82
CA TYR A 149 -0.22 11.65 5.65
C TYR A 149 1.15 11.08 6.02
N LYS A 150 1.39 9.84 5.66
CA LYS A 150 2.62 9.12 6.02
C LYS A 150 3.14 8.30 4.86
N GLY A 151 4.42 8.48 4.53
CA GLY A 151 5.10 7.69 3.50
C GLY A 151 6.45 8.27 3.09
N GLY A 152 7.26 7.43 2.45
CA GLY A 152 8.64 7.74 2.10
C GLY A 152 8.81 8.83 1.04
N ILE A 153 10.03 9.34 0.95
CA ILE A 153 10.53 10.17 -0.15
C ILE A 153 11.51 9.32 -0.95
N ARG A 154 11.32 9.26 -2.27
CA ARG A 154 12.17 8.51 -3.21
C ARG A 154 13.00 9.47 -4.04
N PHE A 155 14.32 9.25 -4.09
CA PHE A 155 15.22 9.95 -4.99
C PHE A 155 15.76 8.98 -6.03
N HIS A 156 15.18 9.02 -7.22
CA HIS A 156 15.57 8.16 -8.33
C HIS A 156 15.19 8.79 -9.68
N ALA A 157 16.01 8.62 -10.70
CA ALA A 157 15.79 9.22 -12.02
C ALA A 157 14.46 8.85 -12.69
N SER A 158 13.87 7.70 -12.31
CA SER A 158 12.55 7.28 -12.84
C SER A 158 11.34 7.92 -12.15
N VAL A 159 11.54 8.71 -11.11
CA VAL A 159 10.43 9.30 -10.33
C VAL A 159 9.61 10.25 -11.21
N ASN A 160 8.33 9.99 -11.25
CA ASN A 160 7.31 10.83 -11.89
C ASN A 160 6.03 10.86 -11.04
N GLN A 161 5.04 11.64 -11.44
CA GLN A 161 3.79 11.79 -10.70
C GLN A 161 2.99 10.49 -10.64
N SER A 162 2.92 9.71 -11.72
CA SER A 162 2.17 8.44 -11.78
C SER A 162 2.70 7.44 -10.75
N ILE A 163 4.03 7.23 -10.72
CA ILE A 163 4.70 6.36 -9.76
C ILE A 163 4.40 6.80 -8.31
N LEU A 164 4.45 8.09 -8.02
CA LEU A 164 4.21 8.59 -6.67
C LEU A 164 2.73 8.54 -6.27
N LYS A 165 1.79 8.73 -7.20
CA LYS A 165 0.36 8.49 -6.97
C LYS A 165 0.09 7.03 -6.64
N PHE A 166 0.59 6.11 -7.45
CA PHE A 166 0.54 4.67 -7.20
C PHE A 166 1.01 4.33 -5.79
N LEU A 167 2.24 4.75 -5.46
CA LEU A 167 2.84 4.45 -4.16
C LEU A 167 2.09 5.09 -2.98
N ALA A 168 1.50 6.29 -3.15
CA ALA A 168 0.72 6.94 -2.12
C ALA A 168 -0.64 6.26 -1.90
N PHE A 169 -1.29 5.82 -2.97
CA PHE A 169 -2.51 5.02 -2.94
C PHE A 169 -2.30 3.71 -2.17
N GLU A 170 -1.32 2.91 -2.54
CA GLU A 170 -1.00 1.67 -1.82
C GLU A 170 -0.58 1.92 -0.37
N GLN A 171 0.17 3.01 -0.11
CA GLN A 171 0.59 3.36 1.23
C GLN A 171 -0.59 3.63 2.16
N THR A 172 -1.72 4.14 1.65
CA THR A 172 -2.96 4.35 2.41
C THR A 172 -3.47 3.03 2.99
N PHE A 173 -3.54 1.97 2.19
CA PHE A 173 -4.00 0.65 2.65
C PHE A 173 -2.97 -0.03 3.55
N LYS A 174 -1.69 0.05 3.21
CA LYS A 174 -0.61 -0.49 4.03
C LYS A 174 -0.59 0.12 5.44
N ASN A 175 -0.70 1.44 5.53
CA ASN A 175 -0.70 2.14 6.82
C ASN A 175 -1.95 1.80 7.64
N SER A 176 -3.11 1.66 6.98
CA SER A 176 -4.36 1.31 7.65
C SER A 176 -4.30 -0.05 8.35
N LEU A 177 -3.55 -1.01 7.81
CA LEU A 177 -3.38 -2.33 8.41
C LEU A 177 -2.61 -2.29 9.73
N THR A 178 -1.70 -1.32 9.94
CA THR A 178 -0.82 -1.25 11.11
C THR A 178 -1.52 -0.96 12.44
N THR A 179 -2.84 -0.73 12.44
CA THR A 179 -3.62 -0.26 13.59
C THR A 179 -3.26 1.15 14.09
N LEU A 180 -2.13 1.70 13.67
CA LEU A 180 -1.65 3.03 14.04
C LEU A 180 -2.39 4.15 13.27
N PRO A 181 -2.51 5.37 13.85
CA PRO A 181 -3.23 6.49 13.23
C PRO A 181 -2.35 7.17 12.16
N MET A 182 -2.25 6.56 11.00
CA MET A 182 -1.45 7.06 9.87
C MET A 182 -2.24 6.98 8.57
N GLY A 183 -2.34 8.10 7.87
CA GLY A 183 -2.85 8.20 6.51
C GLY A 183 -1.83 7.76 5.46
N GLY A 184 -2.13 8.00 4.19
CA GLY A 184 -1.26 7.66 3.06
C GLY A 184 -0.67 8.88 2.37
N GLY A 185 0.62 8.84 2.09
CA GLY A 185 1.31 9.84 1.30
C GLY A 185 2.62 9.31 0.72
N LYS A 186 3.13 9.97 -0.32
CA LYS A 186 4.41 9.62 -0.95
C LYS A 186 5.04 10.86 -1.56
N GLY A 187 6.35 10.95 -1.50
CA GLY A 187 7.08 12.03 -2.14
C GLY A 187 8.28 11.53 -2.91
N GLY A 188 8.93 12.43 -3.65
CA GLY A 188 10.14 12.09 -4.36
C GLY A 188 10.58 13.15 -5.35
N SER A 189 11.68 12.84 -6.01
CA SER A 189 12.26 13.64 -7.08
C SER A 189 12.98 12.74 -8.09
N ASP A 190 13.05 13.20 -9.32
CA ASP A 190 13.89 12.62 -10.38
C ASP A 190 15.40 12.80 -10.15
N PHE A 191 15.78 13.39 -9.03
CA PHE A 191 17.17 13.43 -8.57
C PHE A 191 17.69 12.03 -8.21
N SER A 192 18.91 11.70 -8.62
CA SER A 192 19.60 10.48 -8.19
C SER A 192 20.81 10.82 -7.31
N PRO A 193 20.88 10.32 -6.08
CA PRO A 193 22.03 10.54 -5.19
C PRO A 193 23.25 9.68 -5.59
N LYS A 194 23.07 8.71 -6.52
CA LYS A 194 24.14 7.81 -6.95
C LYS A 194 25.24 8.61 -7.66
N GLY A 195 26.48 8.49 -7.19
CA GLY A 195 27.64 9.18 -7.75
C GLY A 195 27.74 10.66 -7.36
N LYS A 196 26.90 11.14 -6.45
CA LYS A 196 26.95 12.50 -5.89
C LYS A 196 27.75 12.53 -4.59
N SER A 197 28.42 13.66 -4.32
CA SER A 197 29.08 13.89 -3.05
C SER A 197 28.04 14.09 -1.92
N ASP A 198 28.49 13.93 -0.67
CA ASP A 198 27.63 14.19 0.49
C ASP A 198 27.15 15.64 0.54
N MET A 199 28.01 16.58 0.07
CA MET A 199 27.68 18.01 0.01
C MET A 199 26.64 18.31 -1.08
N GLU A 200 26.71 17.66 -2.23
CA GLU A 200 25.69 17.78 -3.28
C GLU A 200 24.34 17.24 -2.80
N VAL A 201 24.33 16.05 -2.18
CA VAL A 201 23.11 15.44 -1.62
C VAL A 201 22.52 16.31 -0.51
N MET A 202 23.36 16.88 0.36
CA MET A 202 22.89 17.79 1.40
C MET A 202 22.23 19.05 0.82
N ARG A 203 22.86 19.69 -0.16
CA ARG A 203 22.29 20.88 -0.83
C ARG A 203 20.97 20.57 -1.50
N PHE A 204 20.89 19.41 -2.17
CA PHE A 204 19.64 18.97 -2.79
C PHE A 204 18.54 18.73 -1.75
N CYS A 205 18.80 17.97 -0.67
CA CYS A 205 17.86 17.72 0.41
C CYS A 205 17.33 19.03 1.06
N GLN A 206 18.22 19.98 1.26
CA GLN A 206 17.86 21.30 1.82
C GLN A 206 16.97 22.08 0.85
N ALA A 207 17.31 22.13 -0.44
CA ALA A 207 16.50 22.79 -1.46
C ALA A 207 15.12 22.12 -1.60
N PHE A 208 15.05 20.78 -1.58
CA PHE A 208 13.79 20.04 -1.64
C PHE A 208 12.86 20.40 -0.46
N VAL A 209 13.39 20.43 0.75
CA VAL A 209 12.58 20.76 1.95
C VAL A 209 12.22 22.24 1.99
N ALA A 210 13.06 23.14 1.48
CA ALA A 210 12.75 24.57 1.42
C ALA A 210 11.44 24.85 0.67
N GLU A 211 11.13 24.06 -0.36
CA GLU A 211 9.86 24.15 -1.10
C GLU A 211 8.69 23.46 -0.36
N LEU A 212 8.96 22.35 0.34
CA LEU A 212 7.92 21.47 0.87
C LEU A 212 7.53 21.73 2.33
N TRP A 213 8.37 22.38 3.14
CA TRP A 213 8.26 22.41 4.61
C TRP A 213 6.90 22.87 5.15
N ARG A 214 6.22 23.83 4.47
CA ARG A 214 4.91 24.33 4.89
C ARG A 214 3.81 23.26 4.86
N ASN A 215 3.99 22.23 4.07
CA ASN A 215 3.04 21.12 3.91
C ASN A 215 3.34 19.96 4.86
N LEU A 216 4.49 19.98 5.53
CA LEU A 216 4.91 18.96 6.48
C LEU A 216 4.53 19.33 7.92
N GLY A 217 4.54 18.35 8.80
CA GLY A 217 4.28 18.52 10.22
C GLY A 217 3.94 17.20 10.90
N PRO A 218 4.14 17.07 12.23
CA PRO A 218 3.94 15.82 12.96
C PRO A 218 2.48 15.33 12.89
N ASP A 219 1.52 16.24 12.81
CA ASP A 219 0.07 15.96 12.75
C ASP A 219 -0.53 16.25 11.37
N ARG A 220 0.30 16.57 10.37
CA ARG A 220 -0.13 16.89 9.01
C ARG A 220 0.40 15.91 7.98
N ASP A 221 1.72 15.86 7.85
CA ASP A 221 2.39 15.01 6.85
C ASP A 221 3.80 14.67 7.33
N VAL A 222 4.06 13.37 7.53
CA VAL A 222 5.29 12.84 8.11
C VAL A 222 6.03 11.98 7.09
N PRO A 223 7.03 12.53 6.38
CA PRO A 223 7.87 11.78 5.46
C PRO A 223 8.77 10.75 6.15
N ALA A 224 9.30 9.83 5.34
CA ALA A 224 10.30 8.84 5.73
C ALA A 224 11.30 8.60 4.58
N GLY A 225 12.28 7.72 4.78
CA GLY A 225 13.13 7.22 3.72
C GLY A 225 12.43 6.26 2.76
N ASP A 226 12.96 6.14 1.55
CA ASP A 226 12.63 5.18 0.50
C ASP A 226 13.84 4.99 -0.42
N ILE A 227 13.69 4.45 -1.63
CA ILE A 227 14.80 4.30 -2.58
C ILE A 227 15.57 5.61 -2.74
N GLY A 228 16.90 5.56 -2.57
CA GLY A 228 17.78 6.73 -2.66
C GLY A 228 17.69 7.72 -1.49
N VAL A 229 16.94 7.37 -0.44
CA VAL A 229 16.79 8.20 0.76
C VAL A 229 16.96 7.32 2.01
N GLY A 230 18.14 7.35 2.59
CA GLY A 230 18.48 6.69 3.85
C GLY A 230 18.51 7.65 5.04
N GLY A 231 19.13 7.20 6.13
CA GLY A 231 19.27 8.03 7.35
C GLY A 231 20.02 9.34 7.14
N ARG A 232 21.02 9.35 6.22
CA ARG A 232 21.76 10.55 5.83
C ARG A 232 20.85 11.61 5.22
N GLU A 233 20.09 11.24 4.21
CA GLU A 233 19.15 12.15 3.52
C GLU A 233 18.04 12.62 4.45
N VAL A 234 17.48 11.69 5.25
CA VAL A 234 16.48 12.04 6.28
C VAL A 234 17.06 13.04 7.27
N GLY A 235 18.31 12.87 7.70
CA GLY A 235 18.99 13.82 8.58
C GLY A 235 19.11 15.22 7.97
N TYR A 236 19.55 15.33 6.71
CA TYR A 236 19.66 16.61 6.00
C TYR A 236 18.30 17.28 5.82
N MET A 237 17.27 16.52 5.45
CA MET A 237 15.92 17.03 5.28
C MET A 237 15.30 17.48 6.60
N TYR A 238 15.44 16.69 7.67
CA TYR A 238 14.95 17.04 8.99
C TYR A 238 15.63 18.30 9.56
N GLY A 239 16.97 18.40 9.40
CA GLY A 239 17.73 19.59 9.80
C GLY A 239 17.22 20.87 9.12
N MET A 240 16.92 20.79 7.83
CA MET A 240 16.34 21.93 7.10
C MET A 240 14.91 22.24 7.54
N TYR A 241 14.04 21.22 7.71
CA TYR A 241 12.70 21.40 8.25
C TYR A 241 12.73 22.09 9.60
N LYS A 242 13.53 21.60 10.55
CA LYS A 242 13.70 22.18 11.88
C LYS A 242 14.11 23.65 11.83
N LYS A 243 15.01 23.99 10.91
CA LYS A 243 15.46 25.38 10.70
C LYS A 243 14.33 26.27 10.19
N MET A 244 13.54 25.81 9.21
CA MET A 244 12.47 26.59 8.57
C MET A 244 11.23 26.72 9.47
N ALA A 245 10.80 25.61 10.07
CA ALA A 245 9.62 25.55 10.93
C ALA A 245 9.88 26.08 12.34
N ARG A 246 11.16 26.13 12.80
CA ARG A 246 11.57 26.44 14.16
C ARG A 246 10.97 25.50 15.22
N GLU A 247 10.81 24.22 14.84
CA GLU A 247 10.17 23.19 15.65
C GLU A 247 11.07 21.96 15.78
N ASN A 248 11.03 21.31 16.95
CA ASN A 248 11.65 20.03 17.24
C ASN A 248 10.55 18.99 17.43
N THR A 249 10.03 18.46 16.33
CA THR A 249 8.87 17.55 16.30
C THR A 249 9.18 16.26 15.58
N GLY A 250 8.24 15.29 15.61
CA GLY A 250 8.32 14.03 14.91
C GLY A 250 7.97 14.08 13.42
N THR A 251 8.31 15.16 12.73
CA THR A 251 7.91 15.42 11.33
C THR A 251 8.53 14.45 10.32
N PHE A 252 9.68 13.84 10.61
CA PHE A 252 10.29 12.80 9.80
C PHE A 252 10.45 11.53 10.63
N THR A 253 10.46 10.35 9.96
CA THR A 253 10.84 9.08 10.57
C THR A 253 12.00 8.44 9.82
N GLY A 254 12.73 7.54 10.51
CA GLY A 254 14.03 7.05 10.06
C GLY A 254 15.17 7.99 10.38
N LYS A 255 14.96 8.84 11.40
CA LYS A 255 15.99 9.74 11.94
C LYS A 255 17.10 8.97 12.65
N GLY A 256 18.27 9.61 12.79
CA GLY A 256 19.32 9.10 13.67
C GLY A 256 18.85 9.06 15.13
N LEU A 257 19.43 8.14 15.91
CA LEU A 257 19.07 7.97 17.32
C LEU A 257 19.35 9.24 18.14
N GLU A 258 20.36 10.01 17.76
CA GLU A 258 20.80 11.25 18.41
C GLU A 258 19.77 12.37 18.34
N PHE A 259 18.80 12.27 17.41
CA PHE A 259 17.78 13.31 17.20
C PHE A 259 16.37 12.75 17.01
N GLY A 260 16.03 11.71 17.75
CA GLY A 260 14.67 11.18 17.87
C GLY A 260 14.32 10.03 16.96
N GLY A 261 15.31 9.29 16.46
CA GLY A 261 15.12 8.01 15.80
C GLY A 261 14.68 6.91 16.77
N SER A 262 14.17 5.81 16.25
CA SER A 262 13.76 4.63 17.03
C SER A 262 14.73 3.48 16.85
N LEU A 263 15.03 2.77 17.93
CA LEU A 263 15.64 1.44 17.89
C LEU A 263 14.76 0.48 17.06
N ILE A 264 15.35 -0.61 16.57
CA ILE A 264 14.68 -1.63 15.72
C ILE A 264 14.21 -1.09 14.36
N ARG A 265 14.43 0.17 14.01
CA ARG A 265 13.96 0.71 12.71
C ARG A 265 14.64 0.06 11.49
N PRO A 266 15.96 -0.17 11.46
CA PRO A 266 16.62 -0.89 10.36
C PRO A 266 16.13 -2.33 10.21
N GLU A 267 15.89 -3.02 11.33
CA GLU A 267 15.45 -4.41 11.41
C GLU A 267 13.97 -4.61 11.03
N ALA A 268 13.18 -3.58 11.26
CA ALA A 268 11.72 -3.67 11.37
C ALA A 268 11.02 -4.34 10.20
N THR A 269 11.47 -4.11 8.96
CA THR A 269 10.84 -4.71 7.78
C THR A 269 11.10 -6.20 7.73
N GLY A 270 12.35 -6.62 7.92
CA GLY A 270 12.74 -8.03 7.93
C GLY A 270 12.12 -8.78 9.11
N TYR A 271 12.21 -8.22 10.32
CA TYR A 271 11.60 -8.81 11.51
C TYR A 271 10.08 -8.92 11.39
N GLY A 272 9.41 -7.86 10.92
CA GLY A 272 7.97 -7.87 10.70
C GLY A 272 7.54 -8.93 9.69
N ASN A 273 8.29 -9.10 8.60
CA ASN A 273 8.03 -10.14 7.61
C ASN A 273 8.10 -11.54 8.24
N VAL A 274 9.11 -11.80 9.07
CA VAL A 274 9.21 -13.08 9.80
C VAL A 274 8.06 -13.24 10.79
N TYR A 275 7.67 -12.21 11.54
CA TYR A 275 6.55 -12.30 12.48
C TYR A 275 5.22 -12.57 11.77
N PHE A 276 4.99 -11.98 10.61
CA PHE A 276 3.80 -12.29 9.82
C PHE A 276 3.82 -13.76 9.33
N LEU A 277 4.97 -14.22 8.84
CA LEU A 277 5.18 -15.62 8.44
C LEU A 277 4.89 -16.57 9.61
N LEU A 278 5.40 -16.31 10.80
CA LEU A 278 5.14 -17.16 11.99
C LEU A 278 3.65 -17.27 12.29
N ASN A 279 2.91 -16.17 12.20
CA ASN A 279 1.47 -16.20 12.41
C ASN A 279 0.75 -17.04 11.32
N MET A 280 1.19 -16.97 10.06
CA MET A 280 0.67 -17.85 9.00
C MET A 280 0.97 -19.33 9.26
N LEU A 281 2.21 -19.65 9.61
CA LEU A 281 2.62 -21.02 9.93
C LEU A 281 1.82 -21.59 11.10
N ALA A 282 1.57 -20.78 12.12
CA ALA A 282 0.76 -21.19 13.28
C ALA A 282 -0.66 -21.59 12.89
N THR A 283 -1.25 -21.04 11.82
CA THR A 283 -2.59 -21.45 11.34
C THR A 283 -2.64 -22.90 10.86
N ARG A 284 -1.47 -23.47 10.51
CA ARG A 284 -1.32 -24.85 10.07
C ARG A 284 -0.56 -25.73 11.09
N GLY A 285 -0.25 -25.19 12.27
CA GLY A 285 0.51 -25.91 13.32
C GLY A 285 1.96 -26.22 12.90
N ILE A 286 2.56 -25.40 12.01
CA ILE A 286 3.91 -25.62 11.48
C ILE A 286 4.91 -24.80 12.31
N ASP A 287 5.99 -25.45 12.77
CA ASP A 287 7.14 -24.79 13.39
C ASP A 287 8.14 -24.37 12.30
N ILE A 288 8.70 -23.17 12.43
CA ILE A 288 9.75 -22.63 11.57
C ILE A 288 11.10 -23.31 11.75
N LYS A 289 11.34 -23.89 12.91
CA LYS A 289 12.62 -24.54 13.26
C LYS A 289 12.99 -25.64 12.27
N GLY A 290 14.19 -25.56 11.72
CA GLY A 290 14.72 -26.51 10.74
C GLY A 290 14.19 -26.33 9.32
N LYS A 291 13.24 -25.41 9.06
CA LYS A 291 12.73 -25.16 7.70
C LYS A 291 13.78 -24.50 6.83
N LYS A 292 13.87 -24.95 5.58
CA LYS A 292 14.73 -24.35 4.54
C LYS A 292 14.04 -23.10 3.98
N VAL A 293 14.71 -21.97 4.07
CA VAL A 293 14.19 -20.67 3.63
C VAL A 293 15.07 -20.08 2.52
N ALA A 294 14.51 -19.88 1.34
CA ALA A 294 15.15 -19.15 0.26
C ALA A 294 14.82 -17.65 0.36
N ILE A 295 15.86 -16.82 0.40
CA ILE A 295 15.75 -15.34 0.47
C ILE A 295 16.42 -14.75 -0.76
N SER A 296 15.77 -13.77 -1.41
CA SER A 296 16.41 -12.90 -2.39
C SER A 296 16.91 -11.62 -1.76
N GLY A 297 17.92 -11.02 -2.37
CA GLY A 297 18.53 -9.80 -1.89
C GLY A 297 19.61 -10.03 -0.83
N SER A 298 20.33 -8.95 -0.52
CA SER A 298 21.34 -8.87 0.53
C SER A 298 21.38 -7.45 1.14
N GLY A 299 20.31 -6.68 0.95
CA GLY A 299 20.08 -5.39 1.61
C GLY A 299 19.43 -5.55 3.00
N ASN A 300 19.09 -4.44 3.65
CA ASN A 300 18.53 -4.45 5.02
C ASN A 300 17.37 -5.44 5.21
N VAL A 301 16.39 -5.46 4.31
CA VAL A 301 15.25 -6.37 4.44
C VAL A 301 15.71 -7.82 4.48
N ALA A 302 16.52 -8.23 3.51
CA ALA A 302 17.00 -9.62 3.39
C ALA A 302 17.91 -10.02 4.57
N THR A 303 18.88 -9.18 4.95
CA THR A 303 19.83 -9.49 6.01
C THR A 303 19.16 -9.59 7.39
N TYR A 304 18.20 -8.69 7.69
CA TYR A 304 17.47 -8.77 8.95
C TYR A 304 16.38 -9.86 8.96
N THR A 305 15.80 -10.20 7.79
CA THR A 305 14.98 -11.41 7.66
C THR A 305 15.81 -12.65 7.99
N ALA A 306 17.01 -12.80 7.39
CA ALA A 306 17.93 -13.89 7.66
C ALA A 306 18.32 -13.95 9.13
N LYS A 307 18.68 -12.82 9.74
CA LYS A 307 19.03 -12.74 11.16
C LYS A 307 17.91 -13.28 12.05
N LYS A 308 16.68 -12.81 11.86
CA LYS A 308 15.55 -13.26 12.68
C LYS A 308 15.25 -14.75 12.48
N LEU A 309 15.37 -15.26 11.26
CA LEU A 309 15.17 -16.66 10.94
C LEU A 309 16.23 -17.56 11.61
N LEU A 310 17.52 -17.16 11.59
CA LEU A 310 18.57 -17.89 12.28
C LEU A 310 18.33 -17.94 13.79
N GLU A 311 17.93 -16.80 14.41
CA GLU A 311 17.55 -16.74 15.83
C GLU A 311 16.44 -17.75 16.19
N LEU A 312 15.54 -18.03 15.24
CA LEU A 312 14.42 -18.96 15.41
C LEU A 312 14.77 -20.41 15.00
N GLY A 313 16.00 -20.65 14.56
CA GLY A 313 16.49 -21.98 14.18
C GLY A 313 16.06 -22.46 12.81
N ALA A 314 15.63 -21.56 11.91
CA ALA A 314 15.42 -21.87 10.49
C ALA A 314 16.76 -21.98 9.74
N LYS A 315 16.76 -22.63 8.57
CA LYS A 315 17.92 -22.77 7.69
C LYS A 315 17.76 -21.78 6.51
N VAL A 316 18.48 -20.66 6.54
CA VAL A 316 18.53 -19.73 5.40
C VAL A 316 19.49 -20.29 4.36
N VAL A 317 18.96 -20.76 3.23
CA VAL A 317 19.76 -21.49 2.23
C VAL A 317 20.25 -20.63 1.07
N THR A 318 19.65 -19.44 0.85
CA THR A 318 20.09 -18.53 -0.21
C THR A 318 20.11 -17.07 0.27
N MET A 319 20.99 -16.28 -0.31
CA MET A 319 20.92 -14.82 -0.41
C MET A 319 21.43 -14.40 -1.80
N SER A 320 21.00 -13.24 -2.31
CA SER A 320 21.35 -12.80 -3.67
C SER A 320 21.62 -11.31 -3.76
N ASP A 321 22.19 -10.89 -4.87
CA ASP A 321 22.17 -9.51 -5.34
C ASP A 321 21.99 -9.47 -6.87
N SER A 322 22.21 -8.29 -7.50
CA SER A 322 22.03 -8.15 -8.95
C SER A 322 22.99 -9.01 -9.80
N ASP A 323 24.06 -9.53 -9.20
CA ASP A 323 25.09 -10.29 -9.92
C ASP A 323 24.87 -11.80 -9.81
N GLY A 324 24.06 -12.26 -8.82
CA GLY A 324 23.74 -13.68 -8.66
C GLY A 324 23.31 -14.07 -7.26
N THR A 325 23.25 -15.39 -7.03
CA THR A 325 22.73 -16.02 -5.82
C THR A 325 23.75 -16.98 -5.23
N ILE A 326 23.98 -16.90 -3.91
CA ILE A 326 24.70 -17.93 -3.15
C ILE A 326 23.74 -19.02 -2.69
N TYR A 327 24.19 -20.26 -2.68
CA TYR A 327 23.44 -21.40 -2.17
C TYR A 327 24.26 -22.17 -1.13
N VAL A 328 23.68 -22.28 0.08
CA VAL A 328 24.26 -22.96 1.24
C VAL A 328 23.25 -24.01 1.73
N PRO A 329 23.29 -25.26 1.24
CA PRO A 329 22.26 -26.28 1.51
C PRO A 329 22.01 -26.55 2.99
N GLU A 330 23.04 -26.44 3.83
CA GLU A 330 22.92 -26.67 5.29
C GLU A 330 22.39 -25.46 6.05
N GLY A 331 22.22 -24.33 5.36
CA GLY A 331 21.84 -23.04 5.92
C GLY A 331 23.04 -22.20 6.39
N LEU A 332 22.89 -20.88 6.33
CA LEU A 332 23.89 -19.93 6.79
C LEU A 332 24.14 -20.08 8.30
N SER A 333 25.41 -19.97 8.71
CA SER A 333 25.79 -19.77 10.10
C SER A 333 25.68 -18.29 10.51
N GLN A 334 25.73 -18.01 11.81
CA GLN A 334 25.76 -16.63 12.32
C GLN A 334 27.01 -15.89 11.82
N GLU A 335 28.19 -16.52 11.85
CA GLU A 335 29.45 -15.95 11.34
C GLU A 335 29.35 -15.57 9.85
N GLN A 336 28.73 -16.44 9.05
CA GLN A 336 28.52 -16.21 7.63
C GLN A 336 27.57 -15.02 7.38
N LEU A 337 26.52 -14.91 8.17
CA LEU A 337 25.61 -13.77 8.11
C LEU A 337 26.28 -12.46 8.54
N ASP A 338 27.09 -12.50 9.61
CA ASP A 338 27.85 -11.33 10.08
C ASP A 338 28.82 -10.83 8.99
N PHE A 339 29.46 -11.75 8.27
CA PHE A 339 30.29 -11.39 7.12
C PHE A 339 29.45 -10.72 6.00
N ILE A 340 28.23 -11.19 5.72
CA ILE A 340 27.36 -10.52 4.73
C ILE A 340 27.01 -9.11 5.20
N PHE A 341 26.73 -8.89 6.49
CA PHE A 341 26.52 -7.55 7.04
C PHE A 341 27.74 -6.64 6.84
N GLU A 342 28.93 -7.13 7.13
CA GLU A 342 30.18 -6.40 6.92
C GLU A 342 30.41 -6.09 5.44
N LEU A 343 30.28 -7.10 4.57
CA LEU A 343 30.43 -7.00 3.12
C LEU A 343 29.52 -5.93 2.52
N LYS A 344 28.25 -5.89 2.92
CA LYS A 344 27.27 -4.98 2.34
C LYS A 344 27.31 -3.57 2.93
N ASN A 345 27.52 -3.44 4.23
CA ASN A 345 27.43 -2.15 4.93
C ASN A 345 28.76 -1.38 4.97
N ILE A 346 29.88 -2.09 5.04
CA ILE A 346 31.21 -1.48 5.15
C ILE A 346 31.90 -1.45 3.77
N TYR A 347 32.05 -2.62 3.14
CA TYR A 347 32.79 -2.73 1.88
C TYR A 347 31.93 -2.43 0.64
N ARG A 348 30.58 -2.45 0.75
CA ARG A 348 29.66 -2.30 -0.38
C ARG A 348 29.93 -3.32 -1.49
N GLY A 349 30.42 -4.50 -1.10
CA GLY A 349 30.84 -5.59 -1.96
C GLY A 349 29.67 -6.37 -2.56
N ARG A 350 29.99 -7.40 -3.33
CA ARG A 350 29.05 -8.28 -4.01
C ARG A 350 28.94 -9.62 -3.32
N ILE A 351 27.77 -10.26 -3.41
CA ILE A 351 27.54 -11.55 -2.73
C ILE A 351 28.43 -12.67 -3.30
N ARG A 352 29.01 -12.51 -4.48
CA ARG A 352 30.03 -13.39 -5.05
C ARG A 352 31.25 -13.53 -4.12
N GLU A 353 31.69 -12.44 -3.48
CA GLU A 353 32.82 -12.46 -2.55
C GLU A 353 32.58 -13.37 -1.33
N PHE A 354 31.31 -13.54 -0.96
CA PHE A 354 30.96 -14.55 0.04
C PHE A 354 31.20 -15.97 -0.47
N ALA A 355 30.77 -16.27 -1.72
CA ALA A 355 30.98 -17.59 -2.31
C ALA A 355 32.45 -17.93 -2.45
N GLU A 356 33.28 -16.95 -2.87
CA GLU A 356 34.72 -17.10 -2.93
C GLU A 356 35.36 -17.38 -1.56
N LYS A 357 34.91 -16.69 -0.51
CA LYS A 357 35.44 -16.86 0.85
C LYS A 357 35.08 -18.19 1.49
N TYR A 358 33.81 -18.62 1.35
CA TYR A 358 33.29 -19.80 2.05
C TYR A 358 33.19 -21.06 1.15
N GLY A 359 33.50 -20.95 -0.15
CA GLY A 359 33.51 -22.08 -1.08
C GLY A 359 32.10 -22.68 -1.33
N CYS A 360 31.05 -21.88 -1.22
CA CYS A 360 29.69 -22.33 -1.51
C CYS A 360 29.33 -22.17 -3.00
N GLU A 361 28.26 -22.81 -3.42
CA GLU A 361 27.74 -22.72 -4.78
C GLU A 361 27.26 -21.28 -5.08
N TYR A 362 27.55 -20.81 -6.29
CA TYR A 362 27.17 -19.48 -6.76
C TYR A 362 26.52 -19.56 -8.16
N PHE A 363 25.31 -19.06 -8.27
CA PHE A 363 24.58 -18.97 -9.53
C PHE A 363 24.73 -17.58 -10.11
N GLU A 364 25.65 -17.41 -11.06
CA GLU A 364 25.91 -16.11 -11.72
C GLU A 364 24.66 -15.64 -12.50
N GLY A 365 24.20 -14.43 -12.25
CA GLY A 365 22.96 -13.88 -12.82
C GLY A 365 21.68 -14.63 -12.42
N GLY A 366 21.79 -15.68 -11.60
CA GLY A 366 20.70 -16.53 -11.22
C GLY A 366 19.85 -15.97 -10.06
N ARG A 367 18.55 -16.24 -10.11
CA ARG A 367 17.61 -15.96 -9.01
C ARG A 367 17.55 -17.15 -8.04
N PRO A 368 17.13 -16.98 -6.77
CA PRO A 368 17.13 -18.06 -5.78
C PRO A 368 15.98 -19.06 -5.93
N TRP A 369 15.07 -18.88 -6.87
CA TRP A 369 13.79 -19.59 -6.91
C TRP A 369 13.86 -21.01 -7.47
N GLY A 370 15.01 -21.40 -8.04
CA GLY A 370 15.27 -22.76 -8.52
C GLY A 370 15.70 -23.76 -7.47
N VAL A 371 16.07 -23.32 -6.24
CA VAL A 371 16.53 -24.21 -5.18
C VAL A 371 15.36 -24.85 -4.41
N GLU A 372 15.60 -26.05 -3.88
CA GLU A 372 14.64 -26.72 -2.99
C GLU A 372 14.51 -25.96 -1.66
N CYS A 373 13.32 -25.49 -1.33
CA CYS A 373 13.03 -24.81 -0.08
C CYS A 373 11.60 -25.04 0.40
N ASP A 374 11.39 -24.97 1.71
CA ASP A 374 10.07 -25.00 2.34
C ASP A 374 9.34 -23.65 2.20
N ILE A 375 10.10 -22.56 2.26
CA ILE A 375 9.60 -21.19 2.36
C ILE A 375 10.42 -20.28 1.45
N ALA A 376 9.75 -19.40 0.69
CA ALA A 376 10.41 -18.35 -0.09
C ALA A 376 10.09 -16.96 0.49
N MET A 377 11.12 -16.12 0.63
CA MET A 377 11.00 -14.76 1.18
C MET A 377 11.63 -13.73 0.23
N PRO A 378 10.93 -13.33 -0.84
CA PRO A 378 11.43 -12.34 -1.79
C PRO A 378 11.61 -10.99 -1.09
N SER A 379 12.88 -10.51 -1.06
CA SER A 379 13.29 -9.37 -0.23
C SER A 379 14.21 -8.38 -0.97
N ALA A 380 14.28 -8.47 -2.30
CA ALA A 380 15.15 -7.62 -3.12
C ALA A 380 14.39 -6.50 -3.84
N THR A 381 13.72 -6.81 -4.94
CA THR A 381 13.14 -5.80 -5.82
C THR A 381 11.72 -6.14 -6.31
N GLN A 382 11.07 -5.15 -6.90
CA GLN A 382 9.78 -5.32 -7.55
C GLN A 382 9.90 -6.27 -8.75
N ASN A 383 8.88 -7.14 -8.94
CA ASN A 383 8.77 -8.07 -10.07
C ASN A 383 9.99 -9.02 -10.23
N GLU A 384 10.61 -9.41 -9.14
CA GLU A 384 11.75 -10.33 -9.13
C GLU A 384 11.35 -11.82 -9.18
N LEU A 385 10.08 -12.14 -8.98
CA LEU A 385 9.52 -13.48 -8.99
C LEU A 385 8.37 -13.54 -9.99
N ASP A 386 8.57 -14.24 -11.10
CA ASP A 386 7.58 -14.37 -12.16
C ASP A 386 6.77 -15.68 -12.08
N GLY A 387 5.87 -15.92 -13.04
CA GLY A 387 5.02 -17.12 -13.05
C GLY A 387 5.80 -18.43 -13.18
N ASP A 388 6.91 -18.44 -13.94
CA ASP A 388 7.75 -19.64 -14.07
C ASP A 388 8.52 -19.92 -12.78
N ASP A 389 9.02 -18.90 -12.12
CA ASP A 389 9.62 -18.99 -10.78
C ASP A 389 8.62 -19.56 -9.77
N ALA A 390 7.37 -19.07 -9.80
CA ALA A 390 6.31 -19.56 -8.89
C ALA A 390 6.00 -21.04 -9.13
N ARG A 391 5.85 -21.46 -10.37
CA ARG A 391 5.64 -22.88 -10.73
C ARG A 391 6.81 -23.76 -10.28
N THR A 392 8.05 -23.27 -10.42
CA THR A 392 9.25 -23.96 -9.96
C THR A 392 9.27 -24.13 -8.44
N LEU A 393 9.00 -23.06 -7.68
CA LEU A 393 8.90 -23.11 -6.22
C LEU A 393 7.85 -24.13 -5.76
N LEU A 394 6.66 -24.11 -6.38
CA LEU A 394 5.58 -25.05 -6.06
C LEU A 394 5.97 -26.49 -6.37
N ALA A 395 6.61 -26.75 -7.51
CA ALA A 395 7.10 -28.07 -7.91
C ALA A 395 8.18 -28.60 -6.95
N ASN A 396 9.02 -27.70 -6.40
CA ASN A 396 10.06 -28.01 -5.42
C ASN A 396 9.51 -28.15 -3.97
N GLY A 397 8.20 -28.06 -3.76
CA GLY A 397 7.55 -28.28 -2.47
C GLY A 397 7.47 -27.05 -1.56
N CYS A 398 7.73 -25.85 -2.08
CA CYS A 398 7.54 -24.61 -1.33
C CYS A 398 6.06 -24.43 -0.95
N PHE A 399 5.78 -24.38 0.35
CA PHE A 399 4.40 -24.30 0.88
C PHE A 399 4.06 -22.94 1.48
N ALA A 400 5.04 -22.02 1.55
CA ALA A 400 4.82 -20.67 2.05
C ALA A 400 5.68 -19.64 1.33
N VAL A 401 5.08 -18.49 1.01
CA VAL A 401 5.78 -17.31 0.48
C VAL A 401 5.42 -16.10 1.32
N SER A 402 6.43 -15.32 1.76
CA SER A 402 6.21 -14.09 2.52
C SER A 402 7.06 -12.94 1.96
N GLU A 403 6.40 -11.92 1.44
CA GLU A 403 7.03 -10.85 0.68
C GLU A 403 7.65 -9.78 1.57
N GLY A 404 8.97 -9.68 1.59
CA GLY A 404 9.72 -8.61 2.24
C GLY A 404 9.84 -7.35 1.39
N ALA A 405 9.99 -7.50 0.07
CA ALA A 405 10.01 -6.39 -0.87
C ALA A 405 8.60 -5.85 -1.18
N ASN A 406 8.53 -4.71 -1.86
CA ASN A 406 7.25 -4.19 -2.36
C ASN A 406 6.96 -4.80 -3.73
N MET A 407 5.83 -5.51 -3.85
CA MET A 407 5.38 -6.19 -5.07
C MET A 407 6.49 -7.03 -5.77
N PRO A 408 7.17 -7.94 -5.07
CA PRO A 408 8.23 -8.74 -5.67
C PRO A 408 7.71 -9.79 -6.65
N SER A 409 6.48 -10.30 -6.41
CA SER A 409 5.83 -11.27 -7.29
C SER A 409 5.02 -10.57 -8.38
N THR A 410 5.10 -11.07 -9.61
CA THR A 410 4.24 -10.62 -10.70
C THR A 410 2.79 -11.06 -10.47
N PRO A 411 1.78 -10.43 -11.10
CA PRO A 411 0.39 -10.87 -10.99
C PRO A 411 0.18 -12.35 -11.35
N GLU A 412 0.93 -12.87 -12.33
CA GLU A 412 0.91 -14.29 -12.70
C GLU A 412 1.42 -15.17 -11.56
N ALA A 413 2.54 -14.81 -10.95
CA ALA A 413 3.09 -15.56 -9.80
C ALA A 413 2.11 -15.57 -8.60
N VAL A 414 1.51 -14.42 -8.30
CA VAL A 414 0.47 -14.32 -7.25
C VAL A 414 -0.69 -15.26 -7.55
N HIS A 415 -1.16 -15.32 -8.81
CA HIS A 415 -2.23 -16.20 -9.24
C HIS A 415 -1.87 -17.68 -9.03
N GLU A 416 -0.64 -18.09 -9.38
CA GLU A 416 -0.14 -19.47 -9.16
C GLU A 416 -0.16 -19.83 -7.66
N PHE A 417 0.36 -18.97 -6.78
CA PHE A 417 0.38 -19.22 -5.35
C PHE A 417 -1.01 -19.29 -4.70
N VAL A 418 -1.92 -18.39 -5.09
CA VAL A 418 -3.29 -18.38 -4.60
C VAL A 418 -4.06 -19.61 -5.06
N ASN A 419 -3.92 -20.02 -6.34
CA ASN A 419 -4.57 -21.22 -6.87
C ASN A 419 -4.05 -22.51 -6.22
N ALA A 420 -2.74 -22.57 -5.95
CA ALA A 420 -2.15 -23.68 -5.21
C ALA A 420 -2.51 -23.71 -3.73
N LYS A 421 -3.20 -22.67 -3.22
CA LYS A 421 -3.63 -22.50 -1.82
C LYS A 421 -2.50 -22.68 -0.81
N ILE A 422 -1.30 -22.25 -1.17
CA ILE A 422 -0.18 -22.17 -0.23
C ILE A 422 -0.37 -21.00 0.74
N LEU A 423 0.47 -20.89 1.77
CA LEU A 423 0.52 -19.72 2.64
C LEU A 423 1.23 -18.58 1.90
N TYR A 424 0.47 -17.67 1.28
CA TYR A 424 1.05 -16.55 0.55
C TYR A 424 0.71 -15.21 1.21
N ALA A 425 1.73 -14.47 1.64
CA ALA A 425 1.62 -13.16 2.29
C ALA A 425 2.04 -12.04 1.32
N PRO A 426 1.13 -11.15 0.89
CA PRO A 426 1.48 -10.03 0.04
C PRO A 426 2.31 -8.98 0.78
N GLY A 427 3.22 -8.31 0.06
CA GLY A 427 4.16 -7.34 0.63
C GLY A 427 3.49 -6.25 1.46
N LYS A 428 2.35 -5.72 1.04
CA LYS A 428 1.62 -4.66 1.79
C LYS A 428 1.24 -5.07 3.23
N ALA A 429 1.07 -6.37 3.51
CA ALA A 429 0.84 -6.90 4.85
C ALA A 429 2.14 -7.38 5.50
N ALA A 430 2.89 -8.23 4.83
CA ALA A 430 4.08 -8.89 5.40
C ALA A 430 5.22 -7.89 5.69
N ASN A 431 5.46 -6.91 4.82
CA ASN A 431 6.54 -5.94 5.00
C ASN A 431 6.12 -4.66 5.76
N ALA A 432 4.94 -4.64 6.36
CA ALA A 432 4.44 -3.48 7.11
C ALA A 432 5.23 -3.17 8.39
N GLY A 433 6.18 -4.03 8.80
CA GLY A 433 7.02 -3.81 9.97
C GLY A 433 7.77 -2.48 9.94
N GLY A 434 8.33 -2.11 8.79
CA GLY A 434 9.07 -0.84 8.65
C GLY A 434 8.22 0.39 8.90
N VAL A 435 7.01 0.46 8.36
CA VAL A 435 6.09 1.56 8.62
C VAL A 435 5.48 1.50 10.01
N SER A 436 5.31 0.30 10.57
CA SER A 436 4.87 0.12 11.97
C SER A 436 5.85 0.76 12.94
N VAL A 437 7.16 0.45 12.82
CA VAL A 437 8.17 1.08 13.67
C VAL A 437 8.31 2.58 13.37
N SER A 438 8.06 3.02 12.13
CA SER A 438 7.96 4.46 11.85
C SER A 438 6.83 5.13 12.65
N GLY A 439 5.66 4.49 12.76
CA GLY A 439 4.58 4.99 13.62
C GLY A 439 4.92 4.94 15.12
N LEU A 440 5.66 3.91 15.56
CA LEU A 440 6.18 3.87 16.93
C LEU A 440 7.21 4.98 17.17
N GLU A 441 8.05 5.33 16.19
CA GLU A 441 8.95 6.49 16.26
C GLU A 441 8.16 7.79 16.42
N MET A 442 7.06 7.96 15.67
CA MET A 442 6.16 9.12 15.85
C MET A 442 5.59 9.18 17.27
N ALA A 443 5.15 8.04 17.83
CA ALA A 443 4.63 7.95 19.18
C ALA A 443 5.69 8.33 20.24
N GLN A 444 6.92 7.81 20.12
CA GLN A 444 8.04 8.18 20.99
C GLN A 444 8.35 9.68 20.90
N ASN A 445 8.36 10.24 19.69
CA ASN A 445 8.61 11.66 19.47
C ASN A 445 7.51 12.54 20.09
N SER A 446 6.24 12.13 19.99
CA SER A 446 5.12 12.83 20.60
C SER A 446 5.21 12.85 22.12
N GLN A 447 5.61 11.72 22.72
CA GLN A 447 5.78 11.58 24.16
C GLN A 447 7.08 12.22 24.68
N LYS A 448 8.03 12.58 23.80
CA LYS A 448 9.40 13.01 24.14
C LYS A 448 10.16 11.93 24.93
N LEU A 449 9.89 10.67 24.64
CA LEU A 449 10.52 9.51 25.27
C LEU A 449 11.22 8.64 24.24
N THR A 450 12.16 7.82 24.70
CA THR A 450 12.82 6.75 23.94
C THR A 450 12.47 5.42 24.56
N TRP A 451 12.04 4.45 23.77
CA TRP A 451 11.76 3.08 24.21
C TRP A 451 12.97 2.18 23.98
N THR A 452 13.10 1.11 24.76
CA THR A 452 14.13 0.10 24.56
C THR A 452 13.89 -0.71 23.31
N ALA A 453 14.90 -1.43 22.84
CA ALA A 453 14.76 -2.31 21.67
C ALA A 453 13.70 -3.39 21.91
N GLU A 454 13.65 -3.95 23.13
CA GLU A 454 12.69 -4.97 23.54
C GLU A 454 11.25 -4.43 23.54
N GLU A 455 11.03 -3.19 24.00
CA GLU A 455 9.72 -2.55 23.98
C GLU A 455 9.24 -2.31 22.56
N VAL A 456 10.12 -1.84 21.67
CA VAL A 456 9.79 -1.60 20.26
C VAL A 456 9.52 -2.93 19.55
N ASP A 457 10.36 -3.97 19.76
CA ASP A 457 10.16 -5.28 19.15
C ASP A 457 8.87 -5.96 19.63
N ALA A 458 8.55 -5.88 20.92
CA ALA A 458 7.30 -6.43 21.46
C ALA A 458 6.06 -5.76 20.82
N LYS A 459 6.10 -4.43 20.65
CA LYS A 459 5.03 -3.69 19.98
C LYS A 459 4.95 -4.04 18.49
N LEU A 460 6.10 -4.16 17.80
CA LEU A 460 6.15 -4.58 16.40
C LEU A 460 5.52 -5.98 16.24
N ARG A 461 5.87 -6.92 17.10
CA ARG A 461 5.29 -8.27 17.08
C ARG A 461 3.77 -8.26 17.25
N GLY A 462 3.26 -7.45 18.18
CA GLY A 462 1.83 -7.27 18.40
C GLY A 462 1.14 -6.70 17.16
N ILE A 463 1.69 -5.64 16.56
CA ILE A 463 1.14 -5.03 15.34
C ILE A 463 1.11 -6.04 14.17
N MET A 464 2.17 -6.84 13.97
CA MET A 464 2.19 -7.84 12.91
C MET A 464 1.17 -8.96 13.13
N ALA A 465 0.90 -9.34 14.39
CA ALA A 465 -0.16 -10.28 14.75
C ALA A 465 -1.56 -9.70 14.47
N ASP A 466 -1.77 -8.42 14.77
CA ASP A 466 -3.02 -7.71 14.48
C ASP A 466 -3.26 -7.61 12.96
N ILE A 467 -2.22 -7.27 12.17
CA ILE A 467 -2.31 -7.24 10.70
C ILE A 467 -2.71 -8.62 10.18
N HIS A 468 -2.04 -9.68 10.63
CA HIS A 468 -2.37 -11.05 10.24
C HIS A 468 -3.83 -11.40 10.58
N THR A 469 -4.29 -11.09 11.80
CA THR A 469 -5.65 -11.33 12.24
C THR A 469 -6.68 -10.62 11.36
N GLN A 470 -6.43 -9.37 10.97
CA GLN A 470 -7.30 -8.63 10.06
C GLN A 470 -7.32 -9.23 8.65
N CYS A 471 -6.15 -9.59 8.12
CA CYS A 471 -6.05 -10.26 6.82
C CYS A 471 -6.80 -11.61 6.84
N GLN A 472 -6.67 -12.39 7.90
CA GLN A 472 -7.37 -13.66 8.07
C GLN A 472 -8.89 -13.48 8.14
N LYS A 473 -9.36 -12.47 8.89
CA LYS A 473 -10.79 -12.17 9.05
C LYS A 473 -11.48 -11.89 7.72
N TYR A 474 -10.85 -11.11 6.84
CA TYR A 474 -11.42 -10.69 5.56
C TYR A 474 -11.02 -11.57 4.37
N GLY A 475 -10.00 -12.39 4.53
CA GLY A 475 -9.50 -13.29 3.48
C GLY A 475 -9.95 -14.75 3.60
N LYS A 476 -10.68 -15.11 4.67
CA LYS A 476 -11.12 -16.51 4.88
C LYS A 476 -12.17 -16.90 3.86
N GLU A 477 -11.92 -17.99 3.14
CA GLU A 477 -12.81 -18.57 2.15
C GLU A 477 -13.67 -19.71 2.74
N ALA A 478 -14.70 -20.14 2.00
CA ALA A 478 -15.66 -21.14 2.47
C ALA A 478 -15.03 -22.53 2.73
N ASP A 479 -13.94 -22.87 2.06
CA ASP A 479 -13.19 -24.12 2.23
C ASP A 479 -12.17 -24.07 3.38
N GLY A 480 -12.10 -22.92 4.09
CA GLY A 480 -11.17 -22.70 5.20
C GLY A 480 -9.81 -22.11 4.80
N TYR A 481 -9.52 -21.98 3.51
CA TYR A 481 -8.34 -21.27 3.02
C TYR A 481 -8.38 -19.79 3.39
N THR A 482 -7.23 -19.21 3.65
CA THR A 482 -7.10 -17.76 3.84
C THR A 482 -6.37 -17.14 2.65
N ASN A 483 -7.10 -16.40 1.83
CA ASN A 483 -6.53 -15.57 0.78
C ASN A 483 -6.04 -14.24 1.39
N TYR A 484 -4.76 -14.19 1.74
CA TYR A 484 -4.18 -13.01 2.39
C TYR A 484 -4.10 -11.79 1.48
N VAL A 485 -4.10 -11.95 0.14
CA VAL A 485 -4.16 -10.83 -0.81
C VAL A 485 -5.49 -10.11 -0.69
N LYS A 486 -6.60 -10.85 -0.84
CA LYS A 486 -7.96 -10.35 -0.63
C LYS A 486 -8.10 -9.80 0.78
N GLY A 487 -7.62 -10.53 1.78
CA GLY A 487 -7.69 -10.15 3.18
C GLY A 487 -7.02 -8.81 3.47
N ALA A 488 -5.82 -8.57 2.95
CA ALA A 488 -5.09 -7.32 3.14
C ALA A 488 -5.78 -6.13 2.44
N ASN A 489 -6.22 -6.31 1.20
CA ASN A 489 -6.91 -5.25 0.46
C ASN A 489 -8.23 -4.86 1.13
N VAL A 490 -9.06 -5.84 1.48
CA VAL A 490 -10.36 -5.60 2.12
C VAL A 490 -10.20 -5.04 3.53
N ALA A 491 -9.29 -5.57 4.35
CA ALA A 491 -9.06 -5.04 5.71
C ALA A 491 -8.61 -3.59 5.68
N GLY A 492 -7.64 -3.27 4.80
CA GLY A 492 -7.17 -1.89 4.60
C GLY A 492 -8.28 -0.96 4.13
N PHE A 493 -9.01 -1.37 3.10
CA PHE A 493 -10.15 -0.63 2.57
C PHE A 493 -11.21 -0.35 3.64
N MET A 494 -11.71 -1.35 4.34
CA MET A 494 -12.80 -1.22 5.31
C MET A 494 -12.46 -0.26 6.44
N LYS A 495 -11.21 -0.20 6.89
CA LYS A 495 -10.78 0.75 7.91
C LYS A 495 -10.80 2.19 7.39
N VAL A 496 -10.26 2.43 6.19
CA VAL A 496 -10.27 3.75 5.55
C VAL A 496 -11.70 4.19 5.24
N ALA A 497 -12.51 3.31 4.65
CA ALA A 497 -13.90 3.56 4.29
C ALA A 497 -14.73 4.01 5.50
N ARG A 498 -14.64 3.28 6.61
CA ARG A 498 -15.35 3.62 7.86
C ARG A 498 -14.91 4.96 8.43
N ALA A 499 -13.60 5.26 8.39
CA ALA A 499 -13.08 6.54 8.84
C ALA A 499 -13.58 7.70 7.96
N MET A 500 -13.54 7.54 6.63
CA MET A 500 -14.08 8.53 5.69
C MET A 500 -15.59 8.76 5.87
N MET A 501 -16.36 7.69 6.11
CA MET A 501 -17.79 7.78 6.37
C MET A 501 -18.10 8.51 7.67
N ALA A 502 -17.36 8.20 8.74
CA ALA A 502 -17.55 8.81 10.06
C ALA A 502 -17.24 10.31 10.09
N GLN A 503 -16.30 10.76 9.25
CA GLN A 503 -15.87 12.16 9.13
C GLN A 503 -16.72 12.95 8.12
N GLY A 504 -17.52 12.29 7.29
CA GLY A 504 -18.38 12.92 6.30
C GLY A 504 -17.66 13.25 4.99
N ILE A 505 -18.12 14.31 4.32
CA ILE A 505 -17.55 14.80 3.06
C ILE A 505 -16.72 16.04 3.35
N LEU A 506 -15.40 15.89 3.20
CA LEU A 506 -14.40 16.94 3.47
C LEU A 506 -13.83 17.45 2.15
#